data_f952f78f276b736d1c1457717e734c5c
#
_entry.id   f952f78f276b736d1c1457717e734c5c
#
_cell.length_a   1.000
_cell.length_b   1.000
_cell.length_c   1.000
_cell.angle_alpha   90.00
_cell.angle_beta   90.00
_cell.angle_gamma   90.00
#
_symmetry.space_group_name_H-M   'P 1'
#
loop_
_entity.id
_entity.type
_entity.pdbx_description
1 polymer ?
#
loop_
_entity_poly.entity_id
_entity_poly.type
_entity_poly.pdbx_seq_one_letter_code
_entity_poly.pdbx_strand_id
1 'polypeptide(L)'
;MRFIPKLKERFRAGSTQPAREIDPVRFRQVMSRFATGVTVITAESHGEIRGMTANGFLSGSLHPPLCVVSIAKGARMHETISAAGRFGVNMLAHSQEDVSAHFAGRPVAGLKFQFVHRDGTPLLADACARIVAKTDARHDCGDHSLFVGRILHMEADERPPLIVHASRYASLMYADDHAGTPSVEFW
;
A
#
# COMPACT_ATOMS: atom_id res chain seq x y z
N MET A 1 14.64 45.52 -37.32
CA MET A 1 13.37 44.95 -36.82
C MET A 1 13.10 43.68 -37.62
N ARG A 2 13.49 42.50 -37.09
CA ARG A 2 13.36 41.20 -37.76
C ARG A 2 12.12 40.51 -37.24
N PHE A 3 11.17 40.26 -38.12
CA PHE A 3 9.96 39.47 -37.86
C PHE A 3 10.33 38.00 -37.68
N ILE A 4 10.00 37.40 -36.51
CA ILE A 4 10.08 35.97 -36.26
C ILE A 4 8.68 35.39 -36.57
N PRO A 5 8.52 34.44 -37.50
CA PRO A 5 7.23 33.81 -37.73
C PRO A 5 6.87 32.84 -36.61
N LYS A 6 5.65 32.98 -36.08
CA LYS A 6 5.05 32.05 -35.11
C LYS A 6 4.92 30.66 -35.75
N LEU A 7 5.67 29.70 -35.21
CA LEU A 7 5.54 28.28 -35.51
C LEU A 7 4.18 27.80 -34.96
N LYS A 8 3.21 27.57 -35.86
CA LYS A 8 1.97 26.86 -35.49
C LYS A 8 2.32 25.40 -35.39
N GLU A 9 2.45 24.90 -34.16
CA GLU A 9 2.49 23.46 -33.88
C GLU A 9 1.18 22.81 -34.35
N ARG A 10 1.25 22.11 -35.49
CA ARG A 10 0.21 21.19 -35.93
C ARG A 10 0.28 19.95 -35.01
N PHE A 11 -0.54 19.91 -33.95
CA PHE A 11 -0.89 18.67 -33.33
C PHE A 11 -1.56 17.79 -34.39
N ARG A 12 -0.82 16.85 -34.95
CA ARG A 12 -1.40 15.74 -35.72
C ARG A 12 -2.29 14.98 -34.75
N ALA A 13 -3.59 14.97 -34.97
CA ALA A 13 -4.50 14.02 -34.35
C ALA A 13 -4.00 12.61 -34.70
N GLY A 14 -3.30 12.01 -33.76
CA GLY A 14 -2.90 10.62 -33.86
C GLY A 14 -4.16 9.79 -34.01
N SER A 15 -4.16 8.83 -34.94
CA SER A 15 -5.20 7.83 -35.10
C SER A 15 -5.41 7.15 -33.74
N THR A 16 -6.57 7.38 -33.13
CA THR A 16 -7.01 6.68 -31.92
C THR A 16 -7.31 5.23 -32.32
N GLN A 17 -6.28 4.39 -32.38
CA GLN A 17 -6.53 2.96 -32.26
C GLN A 17 -7.21 2.74 -30.91
N PRO A 18 -8.33 1.98 -30.84
CA PRO A 18 -8.94 1.67 -29.56
C PRO A 18 -7.87 1.03 -28.67
N ALA A 19 -7.76 1.53 -27.44
CA ALA A 19 -6.81 1.01 -26.46
C ALA A 19 -6.99 -0.51 -26.40
N ARG A 20 -5.92 -1.25 -26.67
CA ARG A 20 -5.95 -2.71 -26.70
C ARG A 20 -6.35 -3.15 -25.30
N GLU A 21 -7.48 -3.83 -25.16
CA GLU A 21 -7.97 -4.32 -23.87
C GLU A 21 -6.92 -5.24 -23.26
N ILE A 22 -6.47 -4.90 -22.05
CA ILE A 22 -5.46 -5.68 -21.36
C ILE A 22 -6.17 -6.82 -20.63
N ASP A 23 -5.79 -8.06 -20.93
CA ASP A 23 -6.28 -9.24 -20.22
C ASP A 23 -5.97 -9.14 -18.72
N PRO A 24 -7.01 -9.23 -17.85
CA PRO A 24 -6.83 -9.12 -16.40
C PRO A 24 -5.89 -10.18 -15.80
N VAL A 25 -5.79 -11.36 -16.41
CA VAL A 25 -4.87 -12.42 -15.94
C VAL A 25 -3.44 -12.00 -16.22
N ARG A 26 -3.16 -11.53 -17.45
CA ARG A 26 -1.85 -11.04 -17.83
C ARG A 26 -1.44 -9.80 -17.02
N PHE A 27 -2.39 -8.89 -16.78
CA PHE A 27 -2.14 -7.72 -15.92
C PHE A 27 -1.63 -8.16 -14.53
N ARG A 28 -2.36 -9.05 -13.85
CA ARG A 28 -1.95 -9.55 -12.53
C ARG A 28 -0.61 -10.29 -12.56
N GLN A 29 -0.35 -11.08 -13.61
CA GLN A 29 0.94 -11.78 -13.77
C GLN A 29 2.11 -10.81 -13.90
N VAL A 30 1.96 -9.73 -14.67
CA VAL A 30 3.00 -8.72 -14.82
C VAL A 30 3.18 -7.92 -13.53
N MET A 31 2.10 -7.43 -12.95
CA MET A 31 2.16 -6.62 -11.72
C MET A 31 2.71 -7.41 -10.52
N SER A 32 2.47 -8.72 -10.45
CA SER A 32 3.03 -9.58 -9.40
C SER A 32 4.55 -9.75 -9.45
N ARG A 33 5.22 -9.32 -10.55
CA ARG A 33 6.69 -9.31 -10.64
C ARG A 33 7.32 -8.20 -9.81
N PHE A 34 6.55 -7.19 -9.46
CA PHE A 34 6.99 -6.18 -8.52
C PHE A 34 6.90 -6.72 -7.09
N ALA A 35 8.05 -7.05 -6.49
CA ALA A 35 8.11 -7.52 -5.12
C ALA A 35 7.72 -6.39 -4.16
N THR A 36 6.81 -6.68 -3.22
CA THR A 36 6.35 -5.71 -2.23
C THR A 36 6.36 -6.31 -0.84
N GLY A 37 6.40 -5.46 0.17
CA GLY A 37 6.01 -5.84 1.53
C GLY A 37 4.52 -6.20 1.57
N VAL A 38 4.12 -6.90 2.62
CA VAL A 38 2.72 -7.22 2.90
C VAL A 38 2.25 -6.40 4.09
N THR A 39 1.12 -5.72 3.93
CA THR A 39 0.50 -4.92 5.00
C THR A 39 -0.87 -5.45 5.36
N VAL A 40 -1.30 -5.21 6.59
CA VAL A 40 -2.71 -5.26 6.98
C VAL A 40 -3.16 -3.83 7.26
N ILE A 41 -4.11 -3.36 6.48
CA ILE A 41 -4.77 -2.08 6.72
C ILE A 41 -5.85 -2.30 7.76
N THR A 42 -5.89 -1.46 8.79
CA THR A 42 -6.87 -1.55 9.87
C THR A 42 -7.62 -0.24 10.03
N ALA A 43 -8.89 -0.33 10.36
CA ALA A 43 -9.70 0.84 10.73
C ALA A 43 -10.81 0.39 11.67
N GLU A 44 -11.34 1.32 12.45
CA GLU A 44 -12.49 1.10 13.32
C GLU A 44 -13.60 2.09 12.99
N SER A 45 -14.80 1.58 12.81
CA SER A 45 -15.99 2.38 12.58
C SER A 45 -17.17 1.75 13.32
N HIS A 46 -17.95 2.56 14.01
CA HIS A 46 -19.11 2.12 14.81
C HIS A 46 -18.78 1.01 15.84
N GLY A 47 -17.57 1.04 16.41
CA GLY A 47 -17.11 0.06 17.40
C GLY A 47 -16.68 -1.29 16.78
N GLU A 48 -16.64 -1.41 15.47
CA GLU A 48 -16.19 -2.62 14.77
C GLU A 48 -14.80 -2.38 14.16
N ILE A 49 -13.82 -3.18 14.58
CA ILE A 49 -12.47 -3.19 13.99
C ILE A 49 -12.48 -4.08 12.76
N ARG A 50 -11.96 -3.56 11.66
CA ARG A 50 -11.72 -4.32 10.43
C ARG A 50 -10.24 -4.31 10.07
N GLY A 51 -9.79 -5.45 9.52
CA GLY A 51 -8.48 -5.60 8.92
C GLY A 51 -8.61 -6.10 7.47
N MET A 52 -7.70 -5.70 6.61
CA MET A 52 -7.61 -6.17 5.23
C MET A 52 -6.15 -6.24 4.81
N THR A 53 -5.72 -7.41 4.32
CA THR A 53 -4.40 -7.57 3.73
C THR A 53 -4.32 -6.81 2.41
N ALA A 54 -3.27 -6.03 2.26
CA ALA A 54 -2.99 -5.25 1.07
C ALA A 54 -1.49 -5.16 0.80
N ASN A 55 -1.12 -5.07 -0.47
CA ASN A 55 0.22 -4.72 -0.92
C ASN A 55 0.27 -3.37 -1.66
N GLY A 56 -0.89 -2.75 -1.87
CA GLY A 56 -1.01 -1.43 -2.46
C GLY A 56 -0.74 -0.31 -1.46
N PHE A 57 0.46 -0.28 -0.89
CA PHE A 57 0.96 0.73 0.04
C PHE A 57 2.23 1.38 -0.51
N LEU A 58 2.35 2.69 -0.35
CA LEU A 58 3.57 3.43 -0.64
C LEU A 58 3.73 4.66 0.28
N SER A 59 4.98 5.07 0.51
CA SER A 59 5.29 6.37 1.07
C SER A 59 4.99 7.46 0.04
N GLY A 60 4.27 8.51 0.45
CA GLY A 60 3.78 9.54 -0.47
C GLY A 60 4.59 10.83 -0.45
N SER A 61 5.06 11.25 0.73
CA SER A 61 5.78 12.50 0.93
C SER A 61 6.45 12.53 2.29
N LEU A 62 7.58 13.21 2.40
CA LEU A 62 8.26 13.49 3.68
C LEU A 62 7.75 14.80 4.30
N HIS A 63 7.46 15.82 3.49
CA HIS A 63 7.02 17.13 3.95
C HIS A 63 5.78 17.61 3.18
N PRO A 64 4.57 17.48 3.73
CA PRO A 64 4.22 16.80 4.99
C PRO A 64 4.39 15.28 4.88
N PRO A 65 4.52 14.56 6.02
CA PRO A 65 4.64 13.11 6.01
C PRO A 65 3.32 12.46 5.57
N LEU A 66 3.32 11.83 4.40
CA LEU A 66 2.15 11.20 3.80
C LEU A 66 2.45 9.76 3.40
N CYS A 67 1.44 8.92 3.51
CA CYS A 67 1.42 7.60 2.90
C CYS A 67 0.17 7.41 2.03
N VAL A 68 0.17 6.43 1.14
CA VAL A 68 -0.96 6.12 0.28
C VAL A 68 -1.28 4.63 0.38
N VAL A 69 -2.58 4.32 0.49
CA VAL A 69 -3.10 2.96 0.36
C VAL A 69 -4.13 2.89 -0.76
N SER A 70 -4.03 1.87 -1.59
CA SER A 70 -4.97 1.60 -2.67
C SER A 70 -5.99 0.55 -2.23
N ILE A 71 -7.27 0.93 -2.19
CA ILE A 71 -8.36 0.09 -1.67
C ILE A 71 -9.44 -0.05 -2.75
N ALA A 72 -9.82 -1.29 -3.05
CA ALA A 72 -10.91 -1.58 -3.99
C ALA A 72 -12.23 -0.96 -3.49
N LYS A 73 -12.97 -0.29 -4.38
CA LYS A 73 -14.25 0.37 -4.04
C LYS A 73 -15.30 -0.59 -3.49
N GLY A 74 -15.28 -1.86 -3.91
CA GLY A 74 -16.16 -2.90 -3.40
C GLY A 74 -15.71 -3.56 -2.09
N ALA A 75 -14.54 -3.22 -1.56
CA ALA A 75 -14.07 -3.78 -0.29
C ALA A 75 -14.75 -3.09 0.90
N ARG A 76 -15.19 -3.86 1.91
CA ARG A 76 -15.74 -3.30 3.16
C ARG A 76 -14.79 -2.31 3.85
N MET A 77 -13.49 -2.50 3.71
CA MET A 77 -12.46 -1.60 4.23
C MET A 77 -12.57 -0.19 3.64
N HIS A 78 -13.01 -0.06 2.37
CA HIS A 78 -13.21 1.25 1.74
C HIS A 78 -14.24 2.11 2.49
N GLU A 79 -15.39 1.51 2.84
CA GLU A 79 -16.43 2.17 3.62
C GLU A 79 -15.95 2.47 5.05
N THR A 80 -15.25 1.50 5.67
CA THR A 80 -14.74 1.64 7.04
C THR A 80 -13.76 2.80 7.16
N ILE A 81 -12.78 2.92 6.24
CA ILE A 81 -11.82 4.05 6.24
C ILE A 81 -12.55 5.36 5.97
N SER A 82 -13.52 5.37 5.03
CA SER A 82 -14.28 6.58 4.70
C SER A 82 -15.07 7.10 5.89
N ALA A 83 -15.66 6.21 6.69
CA ALA A 83 -16.41 6.58 7.89
C ALA A 83 -15.49 6.96 9.07
N ALA A 84 -14.38 6.22 9.26
CA ALA A 84 -13.45 6.46 10.36
C ALA A 84 -12.60 7.73 10.16
N GLY A 85 -12.32 8.13 8.92
CA GLY A 85 -11.45 9.25 8.59
C GLY A 85 -9.97 9.02 8.96
N ARG A 86 -9.62 7.79 9.33
CA ARG A 86 -8.26 7.36 9.70
C ARG A 86 -8.07 5.87 9.48
N PHE A 87 -6.82 5.43 9.39
CA PHE A 87 -6.48 4.02 9.23
C PHE A 87 -5.11 3.71 9.81
N GLY A 88 -4.92 2.44 10.18
CA GLY A 88 -3.64 1.87 10.53
C GLY A 88 -3.01 1.14 9.34
N VAL A 89 -1.70 1.20 9.22
CA VAL A 89 -0.92 0.37 8.32
C VAL A 89 0.00 -0.49 9.17
N ASN A 90 -0.15 -1.80 9.07
CA ASN A 90 0.64 -2.77 9.83
C ASN A 90 1.48 -3.56 8.84
N MET A 91 2.78 -3.30 8.78
CA MET A 91 3.72 -4.06 7.96
C MET A 91 3.99 -5.39 8.65
N LEU A 92 3.67 -6.50 7.99
CA LEU A 92 3.80 -7.81 8.59
C LEU A 92 5.25 -8.27 8.65
N ALA A 93 5.62 -8.89 9.78
CA ALA A 93 6.88 -9.60 9.89
C ALA A 93 6.85 -10.91 9.07
N HIS A 94 8.01 -11.41 8.68
CA HIS A 94 8.16 -12.64 7.89
C HIS A 94 7.37 -13.83 8.46
N SER A 95 7.30 -13.97 9.78
CA SER A 95 6.59 -15.06 10.47
C SER A 95 5.05 -14.91 10.46
N GLN A 96 4.48 -13.88 9.85
CA GLN A 96 3.05 -13.56 9.91
C GLN A 96 2.28 -13.92 8.64
N GLU A 97 2.67 -15.00 7.94
CA GLU A 97 1.93 -15.49 6.75
C GLU A 97 0.47 -15.84 7.09
N ASP A 98 0.22 -16.46 8.23
CA ASP A 98 -1.12 -16.82 8.70
C ASP A 98 -1.98 -15.57 8.97
N VAL A 99 -1.39 -14.51 9.54
CA VAL A 99 -2.05 -13.22 9.73
C VAL A 99 -2.43 -12.61 8.38
N SER A 100 -1.49 -12.63 7.42
CA SER A 100 -1.75 -12.19 6.06
C SER A 100 -2.90 -12.96 5.41
N ALA A 101 -2.89 -14.29 5.50
CA ALA A 101 -3.94 -15.14 4.95
C ALA A 101 -5.31 -14.85 5.57
N HIS A 102 -5.36 -14.70 6.89
CA HIS A 102 -6.58 -14.41 7.64
C HIS A 102 -7.26 -13.13 7.14
N PHE A 103 -6.52 -12.03 7.07
CA PHE A 103 -7.04 -10.73 6.62
C PHE A 103 -7.17 -10.62 5.08
N ALA A 104 -6.68 -11.60 4.33
CA ALA A 104 -6.95 -11.77 2.89
C ALA A 104 -8.24 -12.56 2.60
N GLY A 105 -9.11 -12.78 3.61
CA GLY A 105 -10.35 -13.51 3.45
C GLY A 105 -10.21 -15.04 3.48
N ARG A 106 -9.10 -15.55 3.98
CA ARG A 106 -8.85 -16.98 4.24
C ARG A 106 -8.64 -17.20 5.74
N PRO A 107 -9.72 -17.24 6.55
CA PRO A 107 -9.61 -17.36 7.99
C PRO A 107 -8.78 -18.57 8.42
N VAL A 108 -7.82 -18.34 9.32
CA VAL A 108 -6.96 -19.38 9.88
C VAL A 108 -7.50 -19.75 11.27
N ALA A 109 -7.86 -21.02 11.45
CA ALA A 109 -8.41 -21.50 12.71
C ALA A 109 -7.35 -21.45 13.84
N GLY A 110 -7.75 -20.93 15.00
CA GLY A 110 -6.86 -20.84 16.17
C GLY A 110 -5.78 -19.75 16.07
N LEU A 111 -5.79 -18.95 15.01
CA LEU A 111 -4.86 -17.83 14.88
C LEU A 111 -5.05 -16.87 16.07
N LYS A 112 -3.94 -16.52 16.70
CA LYS A 112 -3.91 -15.52 17.77
C LYS A 112 -3.27 -14.25 17.24
N PHE A 113 -3.94 -13.14 17.39
CA PHE A 113 -3.41 -11.79 17.17
C PHE A 113 -4.10 -10.83 18.13
N GLN A 114 -3.50 -9.69 18.37
CA GLN A 114 -4.03 -8.68 19.28
C GLN A 114 -3.99 -7.32 18.61
N PHE A 115 -5.05 -6.55 18.82
CA PHE A 115 -5.05 -5.13 18.48
C PHE A 115 -4.62 -4.29 19.67
N VAL A 116 -3.80 -3.28 19.41
CA VAL A 116 -3.50 -2.16 20.29
C VAL A 116 -3.99 -0.88 19.65
N HIS A 117 -4.42 0.10 20.44
CA HIS A 117 -4.88 1.38 19.90
C HIS A 117 -3.79 2.45 20.07
N ARG A 118 -3.58 3.24 19.00
CA ARG A 118 -2.79 4.47 19.00
C ARG A 118 -3.60 5.56 18.33
N ASP A 119 -3.73 6.71 18.97
CA ASP A 119 -4.53 7.86 18.47
C ASP A 119 -5.93 7.44 17.97
N GLY A 120 -6.58 6.53 18.69
CA GLY A 120 -7.91 6.01 18.35
C GLY A 120 -7.94 5.13 17.08
N THR A 121 -6.80 4.57 16.67
CA THR A 121 -6.69 3.67 15.51
C THR A 121 -6.20 2.31 15.97
N PRO A 122 -6.87 1.20 15.59
CA PRO A 122 -6.41 -0.13 15.92
C PRO A 122 -5.19 -0.52 15.06
N LEU A 123 -4.18 -1.10 15.71
CA LEU A 123 -2.96 -1.63 15.08
C LEU A 123 -2.73 -3.06 15.54
N LEU A 124 -2.12 -3.89 14.72
CA LEU A 124 -1.67 -5.23 15.12
C LEU A 124 -0.45 -5.11 16.04
N ALA A 125 -0.56 -5.68 17.24
CA ALA A 125 0.50 -5.57 18.26
C ALA A 125 1.86 -6.10 17.78
N ASP A 126 1.84 -7.17 16.98
CA ASP A 126 3.04 -7.90 16.56
C ASP A 126 3.51 -7.58 15.12
N ALA A 127 2.99 -6.54 14.48
CA ALA A 127 3.52 -6.09 13.18
C ALA A 127 4.92 -5.50 13.35
N CYS A 128 5.84 -5.74 12.38
CA CYS A 128 7.22 -5.25 12.46
C CYS A 128 7.34 -3.73 12.25
N ALA A 129 6.37 -3.11 11.56
CA ALA A 129 6.24 -1.67 11.53
C ALA A 129 4.76 -1.27 11.52
N ARG A 130 4.44 -0.16 12.16
CA ARG A 130 3.07 0.32 12.35
C ARG A 130 2.99 1.81 12.09
N ILE A 131 1.94 2.22 11.40
CA ILE A 131 1.67 3.63 11.08
C ILE A 131 0.21 3.93 11.43
N VAL A 132 -0.04 5.05 12.07
CA VAL A 132 -1.36 5.67 12.18
C VAL A 132 -1.42 6.83 11.20
N ALA A 133 -2.43 6.84 10.33
CA ALA A 133 -2.66 7.89 9.37
C ALA A 133 -4.08 8.43 9.45
N LYS A 134 -4.22 9.75 9.43
CA LYS A 134 -5.49 10.45 9.22
C LYS A 134 -5.68 10.66 7.72
N THR A 135 -6.85 10.32 7.20
CA THR A 135 -7.17 10.54 5.79
C THR A 135 -7.12 12.04 5.48
N ASP A 136 -6.22 12.44 4.60
CA ASP A 136 -6.00 13.81 4.14
C ASP A 136 -6.75 14.05 2.82
N ALA A 137 -6.70 13.06 1.92
CA ALA A 137 -7.42 13.09 0.64
C ALA A 137 -7.80 11.68 0.18
N ARG A 138 -8.78 11.61 -0.72
CA ARG A 138 -9.18 10.39 -1.42
C ARG A 138 -9.31 10.69 -2.91
N HIS A 139 -8.67 9.89 -3.74
CA HIS A 139 -8.71 10.02 -5.19
C HIS A 139 -9.22 8.73 -5.83
N ASP A 140 -10.16 8.85 -6.74
CA ASP A 140 -10.67 7.73 -7.52
C ASP A 140 -9.61 7.26 -8.53
N CYS A 141 -9.39 5.94 -8.59
CA CYS A 141 -8.41 5.31 -9.45
C CYS A 141 -9.00 4.01 -10.03
N GLY A 142 -9.79 4.12 -11.09
CA GLY A 142 -10.49 2.98 -11.69
C GLY A 142 -11.49 2.34 -10.73
N ASP A 143 -11.33 1.03 -10.49
CA ASP A 143 -12.09 0.22 -9.54
C ASP A 143 -11.59 0.32 -8.08
N HIS A 144 -10.54 1.12 -7.84
CA HIS A 144 -9.96 1.42 -6.53
C HIS A 144 -10.13 2.91 -6.17
N SER A 145 -9.85 3.24 -4.91
CA SER A 145 -9.57 4.60 -4.45
C SER A 145 -8.21 4.62 -3.77
N LEU A 146 -7.46 5.71 -4.02
CA LEU A 146 -6.22 6.01 -3.31
C LEU A 146 -6.57 6.86 -2.09
N PHE A 147 -6.37 6.32 -0.91
CA PHE A 147 -6.47 7.06 0.33
C PHE A 147 -5.10 7.61 0.68
N VAL A 148 -4.98 8.94 0.65
CA VAL A 148 -3.78 9.65 1.10
C VAL A 148 -3.95 9.93 2.58
N GLY A 149 -3.04 9.40 3.39
CA GLY A 149 -3.04 9.55 4.83
C GLY A 149 -1.88 10.40 5.33
N ARG A 150 -2.19 11.40 6.15
CA ARG A 150 -1.20 12.15 6.92
C ARG A 150 -0.76 11.32 8.10
N ILE A 151 0.51 11.01 8.18
CA ILE A 151 1.09 10.19 9.24
C ILE A 151 1.05 10.97 10.56
N LEU A 152 0.43 10.38 11.59
CA LEU A 152 0.33 10.91 12.95
C LEU A 152 1.30 10.20 13.90
N HIS A 153 1.49 8.91 13.70
CA HIS A 153 2.38 8.07 14.50
C HIS A 153 3.01 7.00 13.62
N MET A 154 4.26 6.65 13.91
CA MET A 154 4.95 5.53 13.25
C MET A 154 5.97 4.93 14.19
N GLU A 155 6.11 3.61 14.11
CA GLU A 155 7.11 2.84 14.85
C GLU A 155 7.52 1.60 14.04
N ALA A 156 8.72 1.11 14.24
CA ALA A 156 9.24 -0.10 13.60
C ALA A 156 10.22 -0.81 14.53
N ASP A 157 10.39 -2.10 14.31
CA ASP A 157 11.44 -2.93 14.88
C ASP A 157 12.31 -3.56 13.77
N GLU A 158 13.33 -4.33 14.14
CA GLU A 158 14.32 -4.88 13.21
C GLU A 158 13.90 -6.23 12.60
N ARG A 159 12.69 -6.74 12.88
CA ARG A 159 12.26 -8.03 12.33
C ARG A 159 12.15 -7.96 10.80
N PRO A 160 12.61 -9.00 10.08
CA PRO A 160 12.49 -9.02 8.63
C PRO A 160 11.02 -8.97 8.19
N PRO A 161 10.67 -8.16 7.16
CA PRO A 161 9.31 -8.04 6.69
C PRO A 161 8.84 -9.28 5.91
N LEU A 162 7.53 -9.50 5.89
CA LEU A 162 6.89 -10.44 4.97
C LEU A 162 6.86 -9.83 3.57
N ILE A 163 7.40 -10.56 2.59
CA ILE A 163 7.47 -10.15 1.19
C ILE A 163 6.53 -11.01 0.35
N VAL A 164 5.91 -10.41 -0.66
CA VAL A 164 5.20 -11.12 -1.72
C VAL A 164 5.84 -10.84 -3.08
N HIS A 165 6.12 -11.89 -3.85
CA HIS A 165 6.62 -11.83 -5.22
C HIS A 165 6.00 -12.95 -6.04
N ALA A 166 5.54 -12.65 -7.26
CA ALA A 166 4.90 -13.63 -8.15
C ALA A 166 3.78 -14.44 -7.46
N SER A 167 2.96 -13.74 -6.63
CA SER A 167 1.86 -14.31 -5.83
C SER A 167 2.29 -15.39 -4.82
N ARG A 168 3.53 -15.36 -4.36
CA ARG A 168 4.09 -16.24 -3.33
C ARG A 168 4.73 -15.40 -2.24
N TYR A 169 4.68 -15.88 -1.01
CA TYR A 169 5.51 -15.32 0.06
C TYR A 169 6.98 -15.60 -0.21
N ALA A 170 7.84 -14.70 0.18
CA ALA A 170 9.28 -14.76 -0.03
C ALA A 170 10.01 -14.17 1.18
N SER A 171 11.28 -14.55 1.30
CA SER A 171 12.22 -13.99 2.29
C SER A 171 13.21 -13.07 1.60
N LEU A 172 13.67 -12.05 2.33
CA LEU A 172 14.80 -11.24 1.89
C LEU A 172 16.10 -12.05 2.10
N MET A 173 16.93 -12.08 1.07
CA MET A 173 18.34 -12.42 1.19
C MET A 173 19.11 -11.13 0.97
N TYR A 174 19.77 -10.64 2.02
CA TYR A 174 20.70 -9.53 1.86
C TYR A 174 21.92 -10.06 1.09
N ALA A 175 22.39 -9.30 0.09
CA ALA A 175 23.71 -9.57 -0.47
C ALA A 175 24.71 -9.48 0.68
N ASP A 176 25.66 -10.43 0.76
CA ASP A 176 26.73 -10.39 1.76
C ASP A 176 27.27 -8.97 1.81
N ASP A 177 27.42 -8.41 3.02
CA ASP A 177 27.99 -7.09 3.25
C ASP A 177 29.43 -7.09 2.69
N HIS A 178 29.56 -6.89 1.40
CA HIS A 178 30.81 -6.43 0.84
C HIS A 178 31.03 -5.04 1.44
N ALA A 179 31.99 -4.94 2.37
CA ALA A 179 32.38 -3.72 2.99
C ALA A 179 32.47 -2.61 1.92
N GLY A 180 31.53 -1.69 1.92
CA GLY A 180 31.48 -0.59 0.97
C GLY A 180 30.24 -0.48 0.08
N THR A 181 29.19 -1.32 0.21
CA THR A 181 27.94 -1.06 -0.49
C THR A 181 27.25 0.14 0.18
N PRO A 182 27.14 1.30 -0.51
CA PRO A 182 26.50 2.46 0.11
C PRO A 182 25.01 2.17 0.34
N SER A 183 24.50 2.58 1.50
CA SER A 183 23.05 2.62 1.72
C SER A 183 22.39 3.46 0.63
N VAL A 184 21.34 2.95 0.01
CA VAL A 184 20.63 3.69 -1.04
C VAL A 184 19.58 4.55 -0.37
N GLU A 185 19.82 5.87 -0.33
CA GLU A 185 18.82 6.84 0.11
C GLU A 185 17.97 7.24 -1.09
N PHE A 186 16.65 6.92 -1.04
CA PHE A 186 15.70 7.29 -2.10
C PHE A 186 14.90 8.56 -1.80
N TRP A 187 15.20 9.27 -0.68
CA TRP A 187 14.46 10.45 -0.21
C TRP A 187 15.40 11.58 0.19
#